data_4407416d0118862454ffdb5d85c40dbe
#
_entry.id   4407416d0118862454ffdb5d85c40dbe
#
_cell.length_a   1.000
_cell.length_b   1.000
_cell.length_c   1.000
_cell.angle_alpha   90.00
_cell.angle_beta   90.00
_cell.angle_gamma   90.00
#
_symmetry.space_group_name_H-M   'P 1'
#
loop_
_entity.id
_entity.type
_entity.pdbx_description
1 polymer ?
#
loop_
_entity_poly.entity_id
_entity_poly.type
_entity_poly.pdbx_seq_one_letter_code
_entity_poly.pdbx_strand_id
1 'polypeptide(L)'
;MFRNVKELLEITKEKQLSISDVMIAQEMEVTEKTKEEIFQQMDHNLSVMEAAVQKGLEGVTSQTGLTGGDAVKLQAYIRSGKSLSGQLILDAVSKAVATNEVNAAMGTICATPTAGSAGVVPGTLFAVKEKLNPTREQMIRFLFTSGAFGFVVANNASISGAAGGCQAEVGSASGMAAAAIVEMAGGTPEQSAEAMAITLKNMLGLVCDPVAGLVEVPCVKRNAMGASNAMIAADMALAGITSRIPCDEVIDAMYKIGQTMPTALRETGQGGLAATPTGRELEKKIFGGALGTRETTSAN
;
A
#
# COMPACT_ATOMS: atom_id res chain seq x y z
N MET A 1 20.67 1.39 -14.56
CA MET A 1 19.36 0.90 -14.05
C MET A 1 19.58 -0.13 -12.98
N PHE A 2 18.78 -0.14 -11.90
CA PHE A 2 18.77 -1.18 -10.88
C PHE A 2 17.62 -2.19 -11.13
N ARG A 3 17.79 -3.43 -10.68
CA ARG A 3 16.79 -4.50 -10.82
C ARG A 3 16.32 -5.05 -9.48
N ASN A 4 17.12 -4.84 -8.43
CA ASN A 4 16.87 -5.32 -7.08
C ASN A 4 17.32 -4.29 -6.05
N VAL A 5 17.01 -4.51 -4.77
CA VAL A 5 17.33 -3.57 -3.70
C VAL A 5 18.85 -3.48 -3.49
N LYS A 6 19.57 -4.57 -3.62
CA LYS A 6 21.04 -4.58 -3.48
C LYS A 6 21.69 -3.66 -4.52
N GLU A 7 21.33 -3.77 -5.80
CA GLU A 7 21.84 -2.88 -6.86
C GLU A 7 21.44 -1.41 -6.61
N LEU A 8 20.22 -1.16 -6.13
CA LEU A 8 19.77 0.19 -5.76
C LEU A 8 20.68 0.79 -4.68
N LEU A 9 20.97 0.04 -3.60
CA LEU A 9 21.86 0.48 -2.53
C LEU A 9 23.32 0.67 -2.99
N GLU A 10 23.82 -0.19 -3.87
CA GLU A 10 25.14 -0.02 -4.47
C GLU A 10 25.24 1.30 -5.24
N ILE A 11 24.23 1.63 -6.08
CA ILE A 11 24.19 2.89 -6.83
C ILE A 11 24.11 4.11 -5.90
N THR A 12 23.26 4.06 -4.85
CA THR A 12 23.19 5.19 -3.89
C THR A 12 24.53 5.44 -3.22
N LYS A 13 25.24 4.39 -2.85
CA LYS A 13 26.55 4.46 -2.21
C LYS A 13 27.64 4.96 -3.17
N GLU A 14 27.73 4.40 -4.37
CA GLU A 14 28.76 4.76 -5.35
C GLU A 14 28.61 6.20 -5.85
N LYS A 15 27.37 6.61 -6.09
CA LYS A 15 27.08 7.96 -6.64
C LYS A 15 26.79 9.01 -5.57
N GLN A 16 26.73 8.64 -4.31
CA GLN A 16 26.34 9.49 -3.19
C GLN A 16 24.98 10.18 -3.44
N LEU A 17 24.02 9.41 -3.93
CA LEU A 17 22.65 9.83 -4.25
C LEU A 17 21.64 9.27 -3.26
N SER A 18 20.51 9.96 -3.10
CA SER A 18 19.33 9.42 -2.43
C SER A 18 18.65 8.35 -3.30
N ILE A 19 17.77 7.53 -2.70
CA ILE A 19 16.97 6.55 -3.44
C ILE A 19 16.08 7.27 -4.46
N SER A 20 15.45 8.38 -4.06
CA SER A 20 14.63 9.20 -4.95
C SER A 20 15.43 9.73 -6.14
N ASP A 21 16.68 10.18 -5.97
CA ASP A 21 17.52 10.64 -7.08
C ASP A 21 17.87 9.51 -8.05
N VAL A 22 18.15 8.30 -7.54
CA VAL A 22 18.40 7.13 -8.39
C VAL A 22 17.16 6.76 -9.20
N MET A 23 15.98 6.78 -8.58
CA MET A 23 14.72 6.49 -9.28
C MET A 23 14.39 7.54 -10.33
N ILE A 24 14.56 8.83 -10.00
CA ILE A 24 14.36 9.94 -10.94
C ILE A 24 15.29 9.78 -12.16
N ALA A 25 16.58 9.49 -11.93
CA ALA A 25 17.54 9.30 -13.01
C ALA A 25 17.17 8.10 -13.91
N GLN A 26 16.70 7.00 -13.31
CA GLN A 26 16.23 5.84 -14.07
C GLN A 26 14.97 6.16 -14.88
N GLU A 27 14.03 6.89 -14.30
CA GLU A 27 12.80 7.28 -14.99
C GLU A 27 13.09 8.20 -16.19
N MET A 28 14.02 9.16 -16.03
CA MET A 28 14.49 10.00 -17.14
C MET A 28 15.11 9.17 -18.26
N GLU A 29 15.93 8.19 -17.93
CA GLU A 29 16.59 7.30 -18.92
C GLU A 29 15.57 6.44 -19.67
N VAL A 30 14.59 5.86 -18.95
CA VAL A 30 13.61 4.92 -19.53
C VAL A 30 12.55 5.64 -20.37
N THR A 31 12.10 6.81 -19.92
CA THR A 31 11.01 7.54 -20.56
C THR A 31 11.48 8.61 -21.56
N GLU A 32 12.78 8.88 -21.62
CA GLU A 32 13.39 9.95 -22.41
C GLU A 32 12.83 11.35 -22.09
N LYS A 33 12.27 11.53 -20.88
CA LYS A 33 11.69 12.79 -20.39
C LYS A 33 12.69 13.60 -19.57
N THR A 34 12.48 14.90 -19.54
CA THR A 34 13.22 15.79 -18.65
C THR A 34 12.81 15.59 -17.18
N LYS A 35 13.67 16.02 -16.28
CA LYS A 35 13.38 16.00 -14.84
C LYS A 35 12.10 16.81 -14.54
N GLU A 36 11.92 17.95 -15.16
CA GLU A 36 10.76 18.82 -15.00
C GLU A 36 9.47 18.13 -15.37
N GLU A 37 9.44 17.42 -16.52
CA GLU A 37 8.27 16.67 -16.98
C GLU A 37 7.91 15.53 -16.01
N ILE A 38 8.91 14.79 -15.51
CA ILE A 38 8.74 13.71 -14.55
C ILE A 38 8.19 14.25 -13.22
N PHE A 39 8.76 15.35 -12.74
CA PHE A 39 8.29 16.02 -11.52
C PHE A 39 6.86 16.53 -11.67
N GLN A 40 6.51 17.12 -12.81
CA GLN A 40 5.15 17.59 -13.10
C GLN A 40 4.14 16.44 -13.11
N GLN A 41 4.49 15.29 -13.67
CA GLN A 41 3.63 14.10 -13.66
C GLN A 41 3.45 13.57 -12.23
N MET A 42 4.52 13.51 -11.44
CA MET A 42 4.45 13.03 -10.05
C MET A 42 3.70 14.04 -9.16
N ASP A 43 3.82 15.35 -9.42
CA ASP A 43 3.05 16.38 -8.73
C ASP A 43 1.54 16.27 -9.03
N HIS A 44 1.18 15.91 -10.26
CA HIS A 44 -0.20 15.60 -10.60
C HIS A 44 -0.73 14.40 -9.80
N ASN A 45 0.05 13.30 -9.71
CA ASN A 45 -0.31 12.14 -8.90
C ASN A 45 -0.46 12.51 -7.42
N LEU A 46 0.46 13.31 -6.88
CA LEU A 46 0.38 13.82 -5.52
C LEU A 46 -0.91 14.62 -5.29
N SER A 47 -1.30 15.47 -6.24
CA SER A 47 -2.53 16.26 -6.17
C SER A 47 -3.79 15.38 -6.19
N VAL A 48 -3.79 14.30 -6.98
CA VAL A 48 -4.88 13.30 -6.99
C VAL A 48 -4.96 12.59 -5.63
N MET A 49 -3.83 12.22 -5.04
CA MET A 49 -3.78 11.62 -3.70
C MET A 49 -4.32 12.55 -2.62
N GLU A 50 -3.94 13.84 -2.66
CA GLU A 50 -4.44 14.88 -1.73
C GLU A 50 -5.97 14.99 -1.83
N ALA A 51 -6.49 15.08 -3.06
CA ALA A 51 -7.92 15.19 -3.31
C ALA A 51 -8.69 13.94 -2.83
N ALA A 52 -8.13 12.75 -3.04
CA ALA A 52 -8.74 11.49 -2.59
C ALA A 52 -8.82 11.42 -1.06
N VAL A 53 -7.72 11.73 -0.36
CA VAL A 53 -7.71 11.76 1.11
C VAL A 53 -8.73 12.77 1.64
N GLN A 54 -8.73 14.00 1.11
CA GLN A 54 -9.66 15.04 1.54
C GLN A 54 -11.11 14.61 1.36
N LYS A 55 -11.46 14.11 0.18
CA LYS A 55 -12.81 13.63 -0.13
C LYS A 55 -13.26 12.50 0.80
N GLY A 56 -12.38 11.55 1.11
CA GLY A 56 -12.69 10.46 2.04
C GLY A 56 -12.86 10.94 3.48
N LEU A 57 -12.09 11.94 3.93
CA LEU A 57 -12.22 12.55 5.26
C LEU A 57 -13.52 13.38 5.40
N GLU A 58 -14.07 13.90 4.31
CA GLU A 58 -15.39 14.55 4.27
C GLU A 58 -16.53 13.53 4.39
N GLY A 59 -16.29 12.28 4.02
CA GLY A 59 -17.20 11.16 4.08
C GLY A 59 -17.74 10.76 2.71
N VAL A 60 -17.56 9.48 2.42
CA VAL A 60 -18.12 8.82 1.23
C VAL A 60 -18.75 7.50 1.63
N THR A 61 -19.61 6.96 0.78
CA THR A 61 -20.21 5.64 0.95
C THR A 61 -20.13 4.90 -0.37
N SER A 62 -19.76 3.62 -0.36
CA SER A 62 -19.75 2.77 -1.54
C SER A 62 -21.15 2.52 -2.07
N GLN A 63 -21.26 2.16 -3.36
CA GLN A 63 -22.55 1.85 -3.97
C GLN A 63 -23.25 0.63 -3.31
N THR A 64 -22.49 -0.30 -2.78
CA THR A 64 -22.99 -1.47 -2.06
C THR A 64 -23.44 -1.15 -0.65
N GLY A 65 -23.00 -0.04 -0.08
CA GLY A 65 -23.19 0.32 1.33
C GLY A 65 -22.35 -0.50 2.32
N LEU A 66 -21.42 -1.35 1.85
CA LEU A 66 -20.56 -2.16 2.74
C LEU A 66 -19.50 -1.34 3.44
N THR A 67 -19.03 -0.26 2.81
CA THR A 67 -17.99 0.61 3.34
C THR A 67 -18.38 2.08 3.18
N GLY A 68 -17.87 2.91 4.09
CA GLY A 68 -18.03 4.36 4.05
C GLY A 68 -18.19 4.98 5.42
N GLY A 69 -17.64 6.18 5.57
CA GLY A 69 -17.72 6.98 6.80
C GLY A 69 -16.81 6.50 7.95
N ASP A 70 -16.01 5.48 7.76
CA ASP A 70 -15.08 5.00 8.81
C ASP A 70 -13.92 5.98 9.01
N ALA A 71 -13.45 6.64 7.94
CA ALA A 71 -12.46 7.71 8.05
C ALA A 71 -12.97 8.89 8.90
N VAL A 72 -14.23 9.28 8.72
CA VAL A 72 -14.88 10.33 9.51
C VAL A 72 -14.94 9.94 10.99
N LYS A 73 -15.32 8.70 11.29
CA LYS A 73 -15.35 8.17 12.67
C LYS A 73 -13.96 8.17 13.30
N LEU A 74 -12.93 7.77 12.56
CA LEU A 74 -11.55 7.79 13.01
C LEU A 74 -11.09 9.21 13.32
N GLN A 75 -11.37 10.19 12.47
CA GLN A 75 -11.04 11.59 12.71
C GLN A 75 -11.76 12.15 13.96
N ALA A 76 -13.04 11.80 14.15
CA ALA A 76 -13.76 12.18 15.35
C ALA A 76 -13.12 11.57 16.62
N TYR A 77 -12.69 10.31 16.54
CA TYR A 77 -12.01 9.63 17.63
C TYR A 77 -10.63 10.23 17.94
N ILE A 78 -9.84 10.59 16.92
CA ILE A 78 -8.56 11.30 17.07
C ILE A 78 -8.77 12.62 17.82
N ARG A 79 -9.75 13.42 17.39
CA ARG A 79 -10.08 14.70 18.06
C ARG A 79 -10.52 14.55 19.51
N SER A 80 -11.06 13.41 19.90
CA SER A 80 -11.43 13.14 21.30
C SER A 80 -10.23 12.99 22.25
N GLY A 81 -9.02 12.83 21.73
CA GLY A 81 -7.79 12.63 22.50
C GLY A 81 -7.69 11.27 23.19
N LYS A 82 -8.58 10.31 22.88
CA LYS A 82 -8.66 8.99 23.53
C LYS A 82 -7.90 7.89 22.79
N SER A 83 -7.16 8.21 21.74
CA SER A 83 -6.46 7.22 20.91
C SER A 83 -5.40 6.47 21.70
N LEU A 84 -5.41 5.13 21.63
CA LEU A 84 -4.46 4.26 22.33
C LEU A 84 -3.14 4.12 21.56
N SER A 85 -3.18 4.11 20.21
CA SER A 85 -2.01 3.94 19.33
C SER A 85 -1.25 5.23 19.03
N GLY A 86 -1.66 6.35 19.63
CA GLY A 86 -1.10 7.67 19.35
C GLY A 86 -1.73 8.35 18.11
N GLN A 87 -1.65 9.67 18.09
CA GLN A 87 -2.32 10.50 17.06
C GLN A 87 -1.77 10.24 15.66
N LEU A 88 -0.45 10.19 15.51
CA LEU A 88 0.21 10.10 14.20
C LEU A 88 -0.13 8.80 13.47
N ILE A 89 -0.06 7.66 14.18
CA ILE A 89 -0.40 6.35 13.60
C ILE A 89 -1.88 6.32 13.22
N LEU A 90 -2.76 6.80 14.10
CA LEU A 90 -4.19 6.77 13.84
C LEU A 90 -4.60 7.75 12.73
N ASP A 91 -3.87 8.83 12.55
CA ASP A 91 -4.05 9.74 11.42
C ASP A 91 -3.65 9.08 10.09
N ALA A 92 -2.53 8.35 10.05
CA ALA A 92 -2.14 7.56 8.88
C ALA A 92 -3.21 6.50 8.55
N VAL A 93 -3.71 5.80 9.55
CA VAL A 93 -4.82 4.84 9.41
C VAL A 93 -6.07 5.51 8.85
N SER A 94 -6.46 6.66 9.40
CA SER A 94 -7.65 7.39 8.95
C SER A 94 -7.54 7.84 7.49
N LYS A 95 -6.40 8.37 7.08
CA LYS A 95 -6.13 8.83 5.71
C LYS A 95 -6.03 7.66 4.73
N ALA A 96 -5.49 6.51 5.17
CA ALA A 96 -5.47 5.29 4.36
C ALA A 96 -6.90 4.74 4.14
N VAL A 97 -7.72 4.72 5.18
CA VAL A 97 -9.14 4.36 5.09
C VAL A 97 -9.87 5.32 4.17
N ALA A 98 -9.66 6.64 4.33
CA ALA A 98 -10.29 7.68 3.51
C ALA A 98 -10.06 7.44 2.01
N THR A 99 -8.83 7.21 1.59
CA THR A 99 -8.48 6.93 0.20
C THR A 99 -9.18 5.67 -0.32
N ASN A 100 -9.20 4.60 0.48
CA ASN A 100 -9.84 3.35 0.05
C ASN A 100 -11.36 3.41 0.07
N GLU A 101 -11.97 4.19 0.93
CA GLU A 101 -13.41 4.47 0.86
C GLU A 101 -13.76 5.23 -0.42
N VAL A 102 -12.91 6.19 -0.86
CA VAL A 102 -13.06 6.87 -2.15
C VAL A 102 -12.95 5.88 -3.31
N ASN A 103 -11.96 4.96 -3.27
CA ASN A 103 -11.85 3.89 -4.25
C ASN A 103 -13.11 3.03 -4.31
N ALA A 104 -13.62 2.57 -3.16
CA ALA A 104 -14.84 1.77 -3.05
C ALA A 104 -16.09 2.52 -3.54
N ALA A 105 -16.12 3.85 -3.39
CA ALA A 105 -17.16 4.73 -3.90
C ALA A 105 -16.97 5.12 -5.38
N MET A 106 -16.08 4.44 -6.12
CA MET A 106 -15.77 4.70 -7.54
C MET A 106 -15.20 6.10 -7.80
N GLY A 107 -14.54 6.69 -6.80
CA GLY A 107 -13.82 7.96 -6.95
C GLY A 107 -12.43 7.79 -7.54
N THR A 108 -11.80 8.91 -7.91
CA THR A 108 -10.44 8.94 -8.47
C THR A 108 -9.41 8.75 -7.38
N ILE A 109 -8.48 7.80 -7.59
CA ILE A 109 -7.33 7.52 -6.73
C ILE A 109 -6.08 7.26 -7.58
N CYS A 110 -4.90 7.27 -6.97
CA CYS A 110 -3.69 6.73 -7.57
C CYS A 110 -3.45 5.31 -7.07
N ALA A 111 -3.28 4.35 -7.97
CA ALA A 111 -2.88 2.99 -7.61
C ALA A 111 -1.44 2.98 -7.06
N THR A 112 -1.24 2.40 -5.87
CA THR A 112 0.08 2.31 -5.20
C THR A 112 0.22 1.00 -4.42
N PRO A 113 0.75 -0.10 -5.01
CA PRO A 113 0.95 -0.30 -6.45
C PRO A 113 -0.35 -0.67 -7.18
N THR A 114 -1.44 -1.02 -6.48
CA THR A 114 -2.76 -1.36 -7.04
C THR A 114 -3.85 -0.47 -6.47
N ALA A 115 -5.05 -0.51 -7.06
CA ALA A 115 -6.22 0.19 -6.52
C ALA A 115 -6.63 -0.34 -5.13
N GLY A 116 -6.48 -1.66 -4.90
CA GLY A 116 -6.83 -2.28 -3.62
C GLY A 116 -5.95 -1.86 -2.45
N SER A 117 -4.75 -1.39 -2.72
CA SER A 117 -3.78 -0.90 -1.71
C SER A 117 -3.52 0.61 -1.78
N ALA A 118 -4.32 1.35 -2.56
CA ALA A 118 -4.10 2.75 -2.88
C ALA A 118 -4.09 3.70 -1.67
N GLY A 119 -4.59 3.26 -0.52
CA GLY A 119 -4.65 4.09 0.69
C GLY A 119 -3.35 4.16 1.49
N VAL A 120 -2.47 3.15 1.40
CA VAL A 120 -1.32 3.03 2.30
C VAL A 120 -0.31 4.15 2.08
N VAL A 121 0.15 4.36 0.85
CA VAL A 121 1.16 5.37 0.51
C VAL A 121 0.67 6.79 0.82
N PRO A 122 -0.48 7.26 0.33
CA PRO A 122 -0.95 8.60 0.66
C PRO A 122 -1.32 8.74 2.15
N GLY A 123 -1.91 7.70 2.77
CA GLY A 123 -2.25 7.73 4.18
C GLY A 123 -1.06 8.01 5.08
N THR A 124 0.05 7.33 4.84
CA THR A 124 1.31 7.54 5.57
C THR A 124 1.98 8.86 5.22
N LEU A 125 2.08 9.21 3.93
CA LEU A 125 2.68 10.48 3.48
C LEU A 125 2.02 11.68 4.16
N PHE A 126 0.69 11.76 4.10
CA PHE A 126 -0.02 12.92 4.64
C PHE A 126 -0.14 12.90 6.18
N ALA A 127 0.12 11.78 6.84
CA ALA A 127 0.29 11.75 8.29
C ALA A 127 1.67 12.26 8.71
N VAL A 128 2.75 11.73 8.10
CA VAL A 128 4.12 12.17 8.43
C VAL A 128 4.38 13.61 8.02
N LYS A 129 3.67 14.13 7.01
CA LYS A 129 3.69 15.54 6.61
C LYS A 129 3.46 16.47 7.80
N GLU A 130 2.51 16.16 8.68
CA GLU A 130 2.17 16.97 9.85
C GLU A 130 3.33 17.05 10.87
N LYS A 131 4.15 16.01 10.93
CA LYS A 131 5.29 15.94 11.87
C LYS A 131 6.58 16.47 11.25
N LEU A 132 6.86 16.12 9.99
CA LEU A 132 8.12 16.41 9.33
C LEU A 132 8.11 17.75 8.57
N ASN A 133 6.92 18.31 8.31
CA ASN A 133 6.72 19.56 7.58
C ASN A 133 7.51 19.64 6.25
N PRO A 134 7.40 18.63 5.37
CA PRO A 134 8.16 18.58 4.13
C PRO A 134 7.68 19.63 3.13
N THR A 135 8.59 20.06 2.27
CA THR A 135 8.24 20.84 1.07
C THR A 135 7.47 19.96 0.08
N ARG A 136 6.80 20.60 -0.90
CA ARG A 136 6.13 19.85 -1.98
C ARG A 136 7.11 18.97 -2.75
N GLU A 137 8.32 19.45 -3.03
CA GLU A 137 9.37 18.66 -3.66
C GLU A 137 9.74 17.42 -2.84
N GLN A 138 9.86 17.53 -1.53
CA GLN A 138 10.15 16.38 -0.65
C GLN A 138 9.01 15.37 -0.66
N MET A 139 7.75 15.79 -0.75
CA MET A 139 6.62 14.89 -0.92
C MET A 139 6.64 14.17 -2.27
N ILE A 140 7.04 14.86 -3.35
CA ILE A 140 7.24 14.25 -4.66
C ILE A 140 8.39 13.23 -4.60
N ARG A 141 9.50 13.55 -3.95
CA ARG A 141 10.61 12.63 -3.74
C ARG A 141 10.21 11.39 -2.93
N PHE A 142 9.36 11.53 -1.92
CA PHE A 142 8.77 10.40 -1.21
C PHE A 142 8.07 9.43 -2.16
N LEU A 143 7.32 9.93 -3.14
CA LEU A 143 6.65 9.09 -4.13
C LEU A 143 7.66 8.39 -5.06
N PHE A 144 8.76 9.05 -5.43
CA PHE A 144 9.82 8.39 -6.20
C PHE A 144 10.52 7.29 -5.39
N THR A 145 10.83 7.51 -4.12
CA THR A 145 11.38 6.48 -3.24
C THR A 145 10.43 5.31 -3.09
N SER A 146 9.15 5.59 -2.84
CA SER A 146 8.09 4.57 -2.83
C SER A 146 8.05 3.79 -4.16
N GLY A 147 8.12 4.50 -5.28
CA GLY A 147 8.16 3.93 -6.63
C GLY A 147 9.38 3.04 -6.88
N ALA A 148 10.56 3.40 -6.36
CA ALA A 148 11.78 2.59 -6.51
C ALA A 148 11.61 1.18 -5.91
N PHE A 149 11.08 1.09 -4.71
CA PHE A 149 10.80 -0.20 -4.07
C PHE A 149 9.65 -0.95 -4.73
N GLY A 150 8.60 -0.23 -5.16
CA GLY A 150 7.50 -0.81 -5.94
C GLY A 150 7.97 -1.41 -7.26
N PHE A 151 8.89 -0.74 -7.95
CA PHE A 151 9.53 -1.22 -9.17
C PHE A 151 10.29 -2.54 -8.94
N VAL A 152 11.07 -2.64 -7.86
CA VAL A 152 11.77 -3.89 -7.51
C VAL A 152 10.78 -5.02 -7.27
N VAL A 153 9.72 -4.80 -6.50
CA VAL A 153 8.70 -5.85 -6.25
C VAL A 153 7.99 -6.26 -7.53
N ALA A 154 7.60 -5.30 -8.38
CA ALA A 154 6.90 -5.57 -9.62
C ALA A 154 7.73 -6.44 -10.59
N ASN A 155 9.06 -6.25 -10.61
CA ASN A 155 9.95 -6.97 -11.50
C ASN A 155 10.42 -8.33 -10.96
N ASN A 156 10.48 -8.52 -9.63
CA ASN A 156 11.05 -9.73 -9.03
C ASN A 156 10.01 -10.61 -8.34
N ALA A 157 8.79 -10.11 -8.15
CA ALA A 157 7.71 -10.84 -7.50
C ALA A 157 6.37 -10.52 -8.18
N SER A 158 5.32 -10.31 -7.41
CA SER A 158 4.02 -9.83 -7.86
C SER A 158 3.51 -8.72 -6.96
N ILE A 159 2.77 -7.79 -7.55
CA ILE A 159 2.06 -6.72 -6.84
C ILE A 159 0.53 -6.94 -6.82
N SER A 160 0.04 -8.05 -7.35
CA SER A 160 -1.40 -8.33 -7.51
C SER A 160 -1.89 -9.31 -6.46
N GLY A 161 -3.04 -9.02 -5.87
CA GLY A 161 -3.75 -9.92 -4.98
C GLY A 161 -4.14 -11.25 -5.65
N ALA A 162 -4.48 -11.22 -6.93
CA ALA A 162 -4.81 -12.39 -7.74
C ALA A 162 -3.61 -13.31 -7.99
N ALA A 163 -2.40 -12.77 -8.06
CA ALA A 163 -1.19 -13.55 -8.29
C ALA A 163 -0.54 -14.03 -6.99
N GLY A 164 -0.50 -13.21 -5.94
CA GLY A 164 0.28 -13.47 -4.74
C GLY A 164 -0.44 -13.23 -3.41
N GLY A 165 -1.75 -13.01 -3.40
CA GLY A 165 -2.49 -12.65 -2.19
C GLY A 165 -2.30 -11.18 -1.78
N CYS A 166 -2.97 -10.78 -0.71
CA CYS A 166 -2.90 -9.40 -0.20
C CYS A 166 -1.49 -9.03 0.33
N GLN A 167 -0.64 -10.02 0.64
CA GLN A 167 0.78 -9.79 0.93
C GLN A 167 1.50 -9.10 -0.23
N ALA A 168 1.21 -9.51 -1.47
CA ALA A 168 1.78 -8.91 -2.67
C ALA A 168 1.24 -7.50 -2.93
N GLU A 169 0.02 -7.21 -2.57
CA GLU A 169 -0.68 -5.95 -2.80
C GLU A 169 -0.46 -4.96 -1.64
N VAL A 170 -1.10 -5.20 -0.51
CA VAL A 170 -1.01 -4.32 0.68
C VAL A 170 0.37 -4.42 1.33
N GLY A 171 0.99 -5.62 1.31
CA GLY A 171 2.36 -5.79 1.82
C GLY A 171 3.37 -4.95 1.04
N SER A 172 3.31 -4.97 -0.30
CA SER A 172 4.16 -4.12 -1.15
C SER A 172 3.92 -2.65 -0.89
N ALA A 173 2.66 -2.19 -0.87
CA ALA A 173 2.31 -0.80 -0.56
C ALA A 173 2.87 -0.35 0.79
N SER A 174 2.77 -1.21 1.80
CA SER A 174 3.28 -0.94 3.15
C SER A 174 4.81 -0.84 3.17
N GLY A 175 5.51 -1.74 2.49
CA GLY A 175 6.97 -1.69 2.35
C GLY A 175 7.45 -0.45 1.60
N MET A 176 6.80 -0.11 0.48
CA MET A 176 7.02 1.09 -0.29
C MET A 176 6.89 2.35 0.57
N ALA A 177 5.83 2.44 1.36
CA ALA A 177 5.58 3.54 2.26
C ALA A 177 6.61 3.61 3.40
N ALA A 178 6.95 2.48 4.03
CA ALA A 178 7.93 2.42 5.12
C ALA A 178 9.31 2.93 4.67
N ALA A 179 9.78 2.48 3.50
CA ALA A 179 11.04 2.92 2.93
C ALA A 179 11.05 4.42 2.63
N ALA A 180 9.96 4.94 2.07
CA ALA A 180 9.83 6.35 1.75
C ALA A 180 9.73 7.25 3.01
N ILE A 181 9.08 6.78 4.08
CA ILE A 181 9.06 7.47 5.38
C ILE A 181 10.49 7.61 5.91
N VAL A 182 11.28 6.54 5.84
CA VAL A 182 12.67 6.55 6.34
C VAL A 182 13.51 7.58 5.59
N GLU A 183 13.49 7.60 4.26
CA GLU A 183 14.25 8.59 3.48
C GLU A 183 13.78 10.02 3.78
N MET A 184 12.46 10.27 3.83
CA MET A 184 11.91 11.59 4.15
C MET A 184 12.29 12.07 5.57
N ALA A 185 12.40 11.14 6.51
CA ALA A 185 12.83 11.41 7.89
C ALA A 185 14.36 11.57 8.05
N GLY A 186 15.13 11.50 6.96
CA GLY A 186 16.58 11.65 6.96
C GLY A 186 17.35 10.38 7.29
N GLY A 187 16.72 9.21 7.23
CA GLY A 187 17.38 7.91 7.35
C GLY A 187 18.21 7.56 6.11
N THR A 188 19.05 6.54 6.24
CA THR A 188 19.94 6.08 5.15
C THR A 188 19.20 5.18 4.16
N PRO A 189 19.72 5.01 2.93
CA PRO A 189 19.18 4.06 1.97
C PRO A 189 19.09 2.62 2.53
N GLU A 190 20.08 2.20 3.33
CA GLU A 190 20.07 0.90 3.99
C GLU A 190 18.92 0.79 4.99
N GLN A 191 18.68 1.83 5.80
CA GLN A 191 17.53 1.86 6.72
C GLN A 191 16.19 1.81 5.98
N SER A 192 16.09 2.43 4.80
CA SER A 192 14.90 2.30 3.94
C SER A 192 14.66 0.86 3.50
N ALA A 193 15.71 0.15 3.09
CA ALA A 193 15.63 -1.26 2.73
C ALA A 193 15.27 -2.15 3.94
N GLU A 194 15.81 -1.85 5.12
CA GLU A 194 15.45 -2.54 6.37
C GLU A 194 13.97 -2.34 6.72
N ALA A 195 13.48 -1.11 6.62
CA ALA A 195 12.07 -0.81 6.88
C ALA A 195 11.14 -1.59 5.95
N MET A 196 11.46 -1.65 4.65
CA MET A 196 10.70 -2.45 3.69
C MET A 196 10.72 -3.93 4.05
N ALA A 197 11.89 -4.49 4.34
CA ALA A 197 12.03 -5.90 4.69
C ALA A 197 11.26 -6.27 5.97
N ILE A 198 11.30 -5.42 7.00
CA ILE A 198 10.54 -5.60 8.25
C ILE A 198 9.04 -5.59 7.94
N THR A 199 8.59 -4.62 7.15
CA THR A 199 7.18 -4.46 6.77
C THR A 199 6.64 -5.70 6.04
N LEU A 200 7.36 -6.16 5.01
CA LEU A 200 6.96 -7.33 4.22
C LEU A 200 6.90 -8.60 5.07
N LYS A 201 7.91 -8.85 5.92
CA LYS A 201 7.92 -10.02 6.80
C LYS A 201 6.68 -10.11 7.68
N ASN A 202 6.20 -8.97 8.19
CA ASN A 202 5.03 -8.91 9.06
C ASN A 202 3.72 -9.26 8.33
N MET A 203 3.74 -9.27 6.99
CA MET A 203 2.54 -9.46 6.16
C MET A 203 2.59 -10.73 5.30
N LEU A 204 3.65 -11.55 5.42
CA LEU A 204 3.78 -12.81 4.70
C LEU A 204 2.59 -13.73 5.02
N GLY A 205 2.05 -14.36 3.98
CA GLY A 205 0.88 -15.24 4.09
C GLY A 205 -0.48 -14.53 4.10
N LEU A 206 -0.54 -13.19 4.01
CA LEU A 206 -1.81 -12.48 3.96
C LEU A 206 -2.54 -12.78 2.65
N VAL A 207 -3.69 -13.46 2.80
CA VAL A 207 -4.53 -13.90 1.68
C VAL A 207 -5.34 -12.74 1.07
N CYS A 208 -5.83 -12.90 -0.17
CA CYS A 208 -6.76 -11.96 -0.80
C CYS A 208 -8.12 -12.65 -0.96
N ASP A 209 -9.06 -12.32 -0.06
CA ASP A 209 -10.35 -12.97 0.10
C ASP A 209 -11.54 -11.96 0.18
N PRO A 210 -11.64 -11.04 -0.80
CA PRO A 210 -12.62 -9.96 -0.75
C PRO A 210 -14.06 -10.49 -0.85
N VAL A 211 -14.94 -10.01 0.02
CA VAL A 211 -16.36 -10.34 0.03
C VAL A 211 -16.99 -9.89 -1.28
N ALA A 212 -17.75 -10.77 -1.89
CA ALA A 212 -18.36 -10.57 -3.21
C ALA A 212 -17.37 -10.24 -4.34
N GLY A 213 -16.07 -10.47 -4.14
CA GLY A 213 -15.00 -10.09 -5.07
C GLY A 213 -14.76 -8.57 -5.18
N LEU A 214 -15.30 -7.78 -4.26
CA LEU A 214 -15.22 -6.33 -4.28
C LEU A 214 -14.10 -5.79 -3.40
N VAL A 215 -13.43 -4.70 -3.84
CA VAL A 215 -12.35 -4.05 -3.11
C VAL A 215 -12.91 -3.17 -1.97
N GLU A 216 -13.67 -3.79 -1.07
CA GLU A 216 -14.33 -3.15 0.06
C GLU A 216 -13.99 -3.85 1.38
N VAL A 217 -14.50 -5.07 1.58
CA VAL A 217 -14.29 -5.86 2.79
C VAL A 217 -13.46 -7.10 2.43
N PRO A 218 -12.25 -7.24 3.02
CA PRO A 218 -11.64 -6.48 4.11
C PRO A 218 -10.68 -5.36 3.65
N CYS A 219 -10.64 -5.01 2.38
CA CYS A 219 -9.59 -4.19 1.75
C CYS A 219 -9.38 -2.84 2.45
N VAL A 220 -10.47 -2.12 2.79
CA VAL A 220 -10.38 -0.83 3.51
C VAL A 220 -9.63 -0.99 4.84
N LYS A 221 -9.97 -2.02 5.64
CA LYS A 221 -9.32 -2.28 6.92
C LYS A 221 -7.89 -2.80 6.77
N ARG A 222 -7.57 -3.51 5.68
CA ARG A 222 -6.19 -3.94 5.39
C ARG A 222 -5.29 -2.79 4.99
N ASN A 223 -5.80 -1.75 4.35
CA ASN A 223 -5.03 -0.52 4.13
C ASN A 223 -4.71 0.19 5.45
N ALA A 224 -5.63 0.21 6.41
CA ALA A 224 -5.37 0.71 7.76
C ALA A 224 -4.22 -0.04 8.45
N MET A 225 -4.25 -1.39 8.39
CA MET A 225 -3.18 -2.23 8.90
C MET A 225 -1.86 -1.96 8.17
N GLY A 226 -1.89 -1.87 6.84
CA GLY A 226 -0.71 -1.59 6.03
C GLY A 226 -0.05 -0.26 6.39
N ALA A 227 -0.84 0.80 6.58
CA ALA A 227 -0.34 2.11 6.98
C ALA A 227 0.30 2.07 8.38
N SER A 228 -0.34 1.42 9.35
CA SER A 228 0.21 1.28 10.70
C SER A 228 1.49 0.44 10.74
N ASN A 229 1.56 -0.66 9.99
CA ASN A 229 2.75 -1.50 9.87
C ASN A 229 3.92 -0.71 9.23
N ALA A 230 3.65 0.09 8.20
CA ALA A 230 4.65 0.94 7.56
C ALA A 230 5.25 1.97 8.54
N MET A 231 4.42 2.63 9.32
CA MET A 231 4.86 3.62 10.33
C MET A 231 5.77 2.98 11.37
N ILE A 232 5.36 1.83 11.93
CA ILE A 232 6.14 1.12 12.96
C ILE A 232 7.45 0.59 12.39
N ALA A 233 7.44 0.02 11.19
CA ALA A 233 8.65 -0.51 10.56
C ALA A 233 9.66 0.60 10.22
N ALA A 234 9.19 1.77 9.80
CA ALA A 234 10.03 2.95 9.60
C ALA A 234 10.70 3.40 10.90
N ASP A 235 9.94 3.52 11.99
CA ASP A 235 10.48 3.85 13.31
C ASP A 235 11.52 2.80 13.80
N MET A 236 11.25 1.51 13.59
CA MET A 236 12.21 0.44 13.93
C MET A 236 13.52 0.59 13.16
N ALA A 237 13.46 0.83 11.86
CA ALA A 237 14.65 0.99 11.03
C ALA A 237 15.42 2.28 11.40
N LEU A 238 14.74 3.39 11.63
CA LEU A 238 15.35 4.64 12.10
C LEU A 238 16.02 4.49 13.47
N ALA A 239 15.45 3.64 14.33
CA ALA A 239 16.06 3.28 15.62
C ALA A 239 17.27 2.33 15.50
N GLY A 240 17.63 1.91 14.27
CA GLY A 240 18.77 1.02 14.01
C GLY A 240 18.44 -0.48 14.09
N ILE A 241 17.16 -0.85 14.13
CA ILE A 241 16.75 -2.26 14.10
C ILE A 241 16.85 -2.77 12.67
N THR A 242 17.49 -3.92 12.50
CA THR A 242 17.71 -4.56 11.20
C THR A 242 16.76 -5.73 10.97
N SER A 243 16.44 -5.99 9.71
CA SER A 243 15.60 -7.12 9.29
C SER A 243 16.26 -8.48 9.53
N ARG A 244 17.56 -8.58 9.52
CA ARG A 244 18.38 -9.81 9.52
C ARG A 244 18.31 -10.61 8.21
N ILE A 245 17.12 -10.67 7.58
CA ILE A 245 16.96 -11.23 6.23
C ILE A 245 16.99 -10.06 5.25
N PRO A 246 17.89 -10.07 4.25
CA PRO A 246 17.97 -9.01 3.26
C PRO A 246 16.66 -8.79 2.53
N CYS A 247 16.39 -7.54 2.10
CA CYS A 247 15.13 -7.14 1.50
C CYS A 247 14.78 -7.98 0.26
N ASP A 248 15.75 -8.23 -0.61
CA ASP A 248 15.54 -9.03 -1.83
C ASP A 248 15.13 -10.47 -1.51
N GLU A 249 15.68 -11.07 -0.44
CA GLU A 249 15.29 -12.41 0.00
C GLU A 249 13.88 -12.43 0.60
N VAL A 250 13.47 -11.35 1.28
CA VAL A 250 12.10 -11.23 1.80
C VAL A 250 11.11 -11.10 0.64
N ILE A 251 11.44 -10.35 -0.41
CA ILE A 251 10.64 -10.23 -1.63
C ILE A 251 10.50 -11.59 -2.32
N ASP A 252 11.59 -12.35 -2.45
CA ASP A 252 11.57 -13.71 -3.02
C ASP A 252 10.73 -14.67 -2.16
N ALA A 253 10.85 -14.59 -0.84
CA ALA A 253 10.02 -15.37 0.08
C ALA A 253 8.53 -15.06 -0.10
N MET A 254 8.16 -13.77 -0.21
CA MET A 254 6.79 -13.34 -0.48
C MET A 254 6.28 -13.92 -1.80
N TYR A 255 7.09 -13.87 -2.86
CA TYR A 255 6.74 -14.46 -4.17
C TYR A 255 6.47 -15.96 -4.06
N LYS A 256 7.40 -16.71 -3.46
CA LYS A 256 7.27 -18.17 -3.26
C LYS A 256 6.04 -18.55 -2.44
N ILE A 257 5.76 -17.82 -1.36
CA ILE A 257 4.54 -18.02 -0.55
C ILE A 257 3.29 -17.78 -1.41
N GLY A 258 3.27 -16.71 -2.21
CA GLY A 258 2.17 -16.41 -3.12
C GLY A 258 1.90 -17.55 -4.12
N GLN A 259 2.96 -18.16 -4.67
CA GLN A 259 2.85 -19.31 -5.58
C GLN A 259 2.21 -20.54 -4.92
N THR A 260 2.40 -20.73 -3.63
CA THR A 260 1.82 -21.87 -2.87
C THR A 260 0.40 -21.59 -2.36
N MET A 261 -0.06 -20.34 -2.45
CA MET A 261 -1.37 -19.95 -1.94
C MET A 261 -2.50 -20.56 -2.78
N PRO A 262 -3.49 -21.21 -2.16
CA PRO A 262 -4.63 -21.76 -2.89
C PRO A 262 -5.38 -20.71 -3.71
N THR A 263 -5.86 -21.09 -4.90
CA THR A 263 -6.62 -20.19 -5.80
C THR A 263 -7.81 -19.55 -5.11
N ALA A 264 -8.49 -20.27 -4.21
CA ALA A 264 -9.61 -19.75 -3.43
C ALA A 264 -9.25 -18.55 -2.53
N LEU A 265 -7.96 -18.33 -2.27
CA LEU A 265 -7.43 -17.24 -1.41
C LEU A 265 -6.67 -16.17 -2.19
N ARG A 266 -6.80 -16.15 -3.52
CA ARG A 266 -6.19 -15.22 -4.45
C ARG A 266 -7.22 -14.40 -5.23
N GLU A 267 -7.97 -13.54 -4.51
CA GLU A 267 -8.93 -12.57 -5.06
C GLU A 267 -10.11 -13.19 -5.85
N THR A 268 -10.39 -14.47 -5.67
CA THR A 268 -11.44 -15.16 -6.41
C THR A 268 -12.83 -15.04 -5.76
N GLY A 269 -12.92 -14.55 -4.54
CA GLY A 269 -14.15 -14.53 -3.76
C GLY A 269 -14.67 -15.93 -3.37
N GLN A 270 -13.84 -16.97 -3.55
CA GLN A 270 -14.25 -18.37 -3.32
C GLN A 270 -13.94 -18.88 -1.91
N GLY A 271 -12.92 -18.30 -1.24
CA GLY A 271 -12.44 -18.76 0.06
C GLY A 271 -12.34 -17.64 1.09
N GLY A 272 -11.79 -17.97 2.26
CA GLY A 272 -11.56 -17.00 3.33
C GLY A 272 -12.83 -16.30 3.79
N LEU A 273 -12.76 -14.99 4.01
CA LEU A 273 -13.90 -14.18 4.45
C LEU A 273 -15.08 -14.22 3.48
N ALA A 274 -14.82 -14.25 2.17
CA ALA A 274 -15.85 -14.32 1.15
C ALA A 274 -16.69 -15.62 1.23
N ALA A 275 -16.11 -16.71 1.74
CA ALA A 275 -16.78 -18.00 1.88
C ALA A 275 -17.54 -18.16 3.21
N THR A 276 -17.45 -17.20 4.12
CA THR A 276 -18.20 -17.26 5.38
C THR A 276 -19.70 -17.15 5.12
N PRO A 277 -20.57 -17.67 6.00
CA PRO A 277 -22.03 -17.51 5.87
C PRO A 277 -22.45 -16.05 5.64
N THR A 278 -21.92 -15.13 6.44
CA THR A 278 -22.18 -13.69 6.27
C THR A 278 -21.63 -13.14 4.95
N GLY A 279 -20.46 -13.57 4.51
CA GLY A 279 -19.87 -13.18 3.21
C GLY A 279 -20.79 -13.57 2.05
N ARG A 280 -21.33 -14.79 2.06
CA ARG A 280 -22.28 -15.27 1.05
C ARG A 280 -23.63 -14.56 1.11
N GLU A 281 -24.08 -14.22 2.30
CA GLU A 281 -25.31 -13.45 2.49
C GLU A 281 -25.19 -12.04 1.91
N LEU A 282 -24.06 -11.36 2.17
CA LEU A 282 -23.74 -10.05 1.61
C LEU A 282 -23.63 -10.09 0.08
N GLU A 283 -22.96 -11.11 -0.48
CA GLU A 283 -22.85 -11.29 -1.92
C GLU A 283 -24.23 -11.43 -2.58
N LYS A 284 -25.13 -12.27 -2.01
CA LYS A 284 -26.52 -12.43 -2.47
C LYS A 284 -27.29 -11.10 -2.39
N LYS A 285 -27.09 -10.34 -1.31
CA LYS A 285 -27.77 -9.06 -1.13
C LYS A 285 -27.32 -8.01 -2.17
N ILE A 286 -26.04 -8.01 -2.52
CA ILE A 286 -25.46 -7.04 -3.48
C ILE A 286 -25.91 -7.38 -4.91
N PHE A 287 -25.84 -8.64 -5.31
CA PHE A 287 -26.11 -9.07 -6.68
C PHE A 287 -27.54 -9.59 -6.92
N GLY A 288 -28.45 -9.46 -5.94
CA GLY A 288 -29.89 -9.68 -6.11
C GLY A 288 -30.29 -11.08 -6.57
N GLY A 289 -29.55 -12.13 -6.16
CA GLY A 289 -29.86 -13.51 -6.56
C GLY A 289 -29.57 -13.85 -8.03
N ALA A 290 -29.06 -12.91 -8.84
CA ALA A 290 -28.74 -13.13 -10.25
C ALA A 290 -27.48 -13.98 -10.49
N LEU A 291 -26.71 -14.31 -9.43
CA LEU A 291 -25.59 -15.25 -9.45
C LEU A 291 -25.98 -16.60 -8.85
N GLY A 292 -27.22 -17.02 -9.02
CA GLY A 292 -27.62 -18.40 -8.82
C GLY A 292 -26.82 -19.31 -9.74
N THR A 293 -26.07 -20.23 -9.12
CA THR A 293 -25.35 -21.33 -9.76
C THR A 293 -24.16 -20.97 -10.66
N ARG A 294 -23.04 -20.54 -10.07
CA ARG A 294 -21.77 -21.06 -10.58
C ARG A 294 -21.68 -22.52 -10.13
N GLU A 295 -22.18 -23.42 -10.97
CA GLU A 295 -21.98 -24.86 -10.79
C GLU A 295 -20.48 -25.09 -10.57
N THR A 296 -20.16 -25.66 -9.41
CA THR A 296 -18.87 -26.31 -9.18
C THR A 296 -18.82 -27.51 -10.12
N THR A 297 -18.31 -27.34 -11.33
CA THR A 297 -17.83 -28.44 -12.11
C THR A 297 -16.64 -29.02 -11.36
N SER A 298 -16.91 -30.01 -10.52
CA SER A 298 -15.92 -30.92 -9.99
C SER A 298 -15.31 -31.67 -11.18
N ALA A 299 -14.10 -31.25 -11.56
CA ALA A 299 -13.27 -32.14 -12.37
C ALA A 299 -12.75 -33.24 -11.44
N ASN A 300 -13.17 -34.44 -11.71
CA ASN A 300 -12.58 -35.68 -11.21
C ASN A 300 -11.11 -35.80 -11.62
#